data_0784a7b918938a89b28062740cee993f
#
_entry.id   0784a7b918938a89b28062740cee993f
#
_cell.length_a   1.000
_cell.length_b   1.000
_cell.length_c   1.000
_cell.angle_alpha   90.00
_cell.angle_beta   90.00
_cell.angle_gamma   90.00
#
_symmetry.space_group_name_H-M   'P 1'
#
loop_
_entity.id
_entity.type
_entity.pdbx_description
1 polymer ?
#
loop_
_entity_poly.entity_id
_entity_poly.type
_entity_poly.pdbx_seq_one_letter_code
_entity_poly.pdbx_strand_id
1 'polypeptide(L)'
;MVKPLDFATLAVHAGEEPCPATGALDTPIYQSTTFVSADSDEMAAVYGEQKPGYMYTRYGNPTIHALESKLALLEGGEAALATASGMAAVSTAILGYVKAGDHVVAARSLYGATYNFLNKKLPRMGASATFVDSACVEDFEKALQPNTRLIYFETPSNPVLEVVDIAAIAALGRARAIPTMLDNTFASPALQQPLRMGVTVSVHSATKYLCGHGDAMGGAVIGPRDYISLLVHEILRDFGGVISPFNAWLILRGIRTLHLRMPAHCANARQIAEFLAAHPNVERAYYPGLLHHRGHEVAKKQMSDFGAMISFEAKGGYQGGKQVMDRVKLFARAASLGDTRSLIVHPASTSHRAVPPQDRRAIGITDGLVRLSVGIEAAADLIADLDQALQF
;
A
#
# COMPACT_ATOMS: atom_id res chain seq x y z
N MET A 1 -27.87 12.52 15.36
CA MET A 1 -26.84 11.85 14.51
C MET A 1 -25.93 11.07 15.44
N VAL A 2 -25.73 9.78 15.20
CA VAL A 2 -24.78 8.97 15.98
C VAL A 2 -23.36 9.45 15.62
N LYS A 3 -22.53 9.72 16.65
CA LYS A 3 -21.13 10.13 16.45
C LYS A 3 -20.41 9.02 15.66
N PRO A 4 -19.63 9.35 14.61
CA PRO A 4 -18.83 8.33 13.92
C PRO A 4 -17.86 7.66 14.90
N LEU A 5 -17.69 6.35 14.75
CA LEU A 5 -16.77 5.57 15.57
C LEU A 5 -15.32 5.98 15.32
N ASP A 6 -14.52 5.94 16.37
CA ASP A 6 -13.06 6.16 16.29
C ASP A 6 -12.37 5.04 15.50
N PHE A 7 -11.20 5.36 14.89
CA PHE A 7 -10.42 4.42 14.09
C PHE A 7 -10.08 3.13 14.86
N ALA A 8 -9.71 3.25 16.15
CA ALA A 8 -9.40 2.09 16.99
C ALA A 8 -10.60 1.16 17.14
N THR A 9 -11.80 1.72 17.36
CA THR A 9 -13.04 0.94 17.44
C THR A 9 -13.37 0.30 16.09
N LEU A 10 -13.22 1.03 14.98
CA LEU A 10 -13.42 0.48 13.64
C LEU A 10 -12.44 -0.65 13.33
N ALA A 11 -11.17 -0.52 13.69
CA ALA A 11 -10.16 -1.56 13.49
C ALA A 11 -10.55 -2.89 14.18
N VAL A 12 -11.19 -2.82 15.35
CA VAL A 12 -11.64 -4.00 16.10
C VAL A 12 -12.95 -4.55 15.56
N HIS A 13 -13.96 -3.70 15.34
CA HIS A 13 -15.35 -4.15 15.15
C HIS A 13 -15.86 -4.10 13.69
N ALA A 14 -15.33 -3.21 12.86
CA ALA A 14 -15.88 -2.99 11.53
C ALA A 14 -15.86 -4.26 10.67
N GLY A 15 -16.94 -4.51 9.93
CA GLY A 15 -17.07 -5.62 8.99
C GLY A 15 -17.15 -7.02 9.61
N GLU A 16 -17.15 -7.12 10.94
CA GLU A 16 -17.23 -8.40 11.64
C GLU A 16 -18.45 -8.42 12.58
N GLU A 17 -19.34 -9.36 12.31
CA GLU A 17 -20.53 -9.63 13.16
C GLU A 17 -20.50 -11.09 13.59
N PRO A 18 -21.07 -11.44 14.76
CA PRO A 18 -21.19 -12.82 15.19
C PRO A 18 -21.90 -13.67 14.12
N CYS A 19 -21.38 -14.86 13.88
CA CYS A 19 -21.93 -15.78 12.89
C CYS A 19 -23.41 -16.10 13.23
N PRO A 20 -24.38 -15.79 12.36
CA PRO A 20 -25.78 -15.97 12.67
C PRO A 20 -26.19 -17.44 12.84
N ALA A 21 -25.44 -18.38 12.23
CA ALA A 21 -25.72 -19.81 12.31
C ALA A 21 -25.19 -20.46 13.60
N THR A 22 -24.08 -19.97 14.17
CA THR A 22 -23.38 -20.63 15.29
C THR A 22 -23.18 -19.73 16.51
N GLY A 23 -23.35 -18.40 16.35
CA GLY A 23 -23.00 -17.42 17.38
C GLY A 23 -21.49 -17.24 17.57
N ALA A 24 -20.63 -17.77 16.69
CA ALA A 24 -19.19 -17.58 16.75
C ALA A 24 -18.87 -16.08 16.69
N LEU A 25 -18.10 -15.59 17.67
CA LEU A 25 -17.74 -14.17 17.78
C LEU A 25 -16.86 -13.71 16.63
N ASP A 26 -15.84 -14.51 16.30
CA ASP A 26 -14.94 -14.24 15.16
C ASP A 26 -15.57 -14.72 13.86
N THR A 27 -15.27 -14.00 12.77
CA THR A 27 -15.68 -14.40 11.42
C THR A 27 -15.14 -15.80 11.11
N PRO A 28 -16.00 -16.80 10.81
CA PRO A 28 -15.55 -18.13 10.40
C PRO A 28 -14.75 -18.09 9.08
N ILE A 29 -13.83 -19.03 8.92
CA ILE A 29 -13.12 -19.21 7.65
C ILE A 29 -13.96 -20.10 6.72
N TYR A 30 -14.62 -19.51 5.75
CA TYR A 30 -15.38 -20.24 4.73
C TYR A 30 -14.45 -20.70 3.60
N GLN A 31 -13.70 -21.75 3.87
CA GLN A 31 -12.76 -22.35 2.90
C GLN A 31 -13.51 -23.27 1.92
N SER A 32 -14.52 -22.72 1.23
CA SER A 32 -15.32 -23.40 0.24
C SER A 32 -15.15 -22.76 -1.13
N THR A 33 -15.10 -23.57 -2.18
CA THR A 33 -15.07 -23.05 -3.56
C THR A 33 -16.46 -22.67 -4.03
N THR A 34 -17.49 -23.46 -3.66
CA THR A 34 -18.87 -23.32 -4.13
C THR A 34 -19.84 -23.30 -2.96
N PHE A 35 -21.02 -22.72 -3.19
CA PHE A 35 -22.11 -22.64 -2.23
C PHE A 35 -23.37 -23.21 -2.87
N VAL A 36 -24.18 -23.94 -2.10
CA VAL A 36 -25.41 -24.62 -2.58
C VAL A 36 -26.57 -23.66 -2.51
N SER A 37 -27.37 -23.59 -3.58
CA SER A 37 -28.68 -22.96 -3.63
C SER A 37 -29.81 -23.99 -3.40
N ALA A 38 -30.96 -23.55 -2.91
CA ALA A 38 -32.07 -24.42 -2.64
C ALA A 38 -32.66 -25.03 -3.95
N ASP A 39 -32.67 -24.23 -5.01
CA ASP A 39 -33.19 -24.61 -6.34
C ASP A 39 -32.55 -23.78 -7.45
N SER A 40 -32.96 -24.00 -8.70
CA SER A 40 -32.49 -23.30 -9.89
C SER A 40 -32.90 -21.84 -9.94
N ASP A 41 -34.06 -21.50 -9.39
CA ASP A 41 -34.57 -20.12 -9.39
C ASP A 41 -33.77 -19.26 -8.39
N GLU A 42 -33.47 -19.80 -7.21
CA GLU A 42 -32.59 -19.16 -6.25
C GLU A 42 -31.16 -18.98 -6.82
N MET A 43 -30.64 -20.03 -7.47
CA MET A 43 -29.32 -19.94 -8.12
C MET A 43 -29.31 -18.83 -9.17
N ALA A 44 -30.33 -18.75 -10.02
CA ALA A 44 -30.46 -17.71 -11.03
C ALA A 44 -30.58 -16.31 -10.43
N ALA A 45 -31.33 -16.16 -9.35
CA ALA A 45 -31.48 -14.88 -8.65
C ALA A 45 -30.18 -14.39 -8.00
N VAL A 46 -29.38 -15.32 -7.45
CA VAL A 46 -28.05 -14.97 -6.89
C VAL A 46 -27.06 -14.65 -8.01
N TYR A 47 -27.07 -15.41 -9.13
CA TYR A 47 -26.26 -15.10 -10.31
C TYR A 47 -26.58 -13.74 -10.91
N GLY A 48 -27.85 -13.39 -10.97
CA GLY A 48 -28.35 -12.11 -11.49
C GLY A 48 -28.30 -10.96 -10.49
N GLU A 49 -27.73 -11.19 -9.29
CA GLU A 49 -27.63 -10.21 -8.20
C GLU A 49 -28.98 -9.63 -7.72
N GLN A 50 -30.07 -10.35 -8.02
CA GLN A 50 -31.43 -10.01 -7.57
C GLN A 50 -31.68 -10.44 -6.11
N LYS A 51 -30.86 -11.37 -5.60
CA LYS A 51 -30.89 -11.86 -4.23
C LYS A 51 -29.45 -11.87 -3.68
N PRO A 52 -29.23 -11.36 -2.43
CA PRO A 52 -27.95 -11.53 -1.75
C PRO A 52 -27.62 -13.01 -1.56
N GLY A 53 -26.36 -13.40 -1.81
CA GLY A 53 -25.93 -14.77 -1.63
C GLY A 53 -24.51 -15.01 -2.14
N TYR A 54 -24.04 -16.23 -1.97
CA TYR A 54 -22.75 -16.70 -2.47
C TYR A 54 -22.99 -17.91 -3.36
N MET A 55 -22.17 -18.07 -4.40
CA MET A 55 -22.24 -19.23 -5.30
C MET A 55 -20.86 -19.83 -5.57
N TYR A 56 -19.86 -18.99 -5.72
CA TYR A 56 -18.48 -19.38 -6.01
C TYR A 56 -17.50 -18.36 -5.44
N THR A 57 -16.46 -18.81 -4.73
CA THR A 57 -15.55 -17.92 -3.98
C THR A 57 -14.86 -16.86 -4.85
N ARG A 58 -14.64 -17.11 -6.15
CA ARG A 58 -14.11 -16.10 -7.08
C ARG A 58 -15.08 -14.93 -7.30
N TYR A 59 -16.35 -15.10 -7.04
CA TYR A 59 -17.39 -14.06 -7.15
C TYR A 59 -17.70 -13.38 -5.81
N GLY A 60 -17.48 -14.11 -4.72
CA GLY A 60 -17.66 -13.61 -3.37
C GLY A 60 -17.58 -14.73 -2.33
N ASN A 61 -17.20 -14.36 -1.11
CA ASN A 61 -17.05 -15.31 0.00
C ASN A 61 -17.29 -14.55 1.32
N PRO A 62 -17.99 -15.13 2.30
CA PRO A 62 -18.30 -14.43 3.57
C PRO A 62 -17.07 -13.90 4.32
N THR A 63 -15.98 -14.67 4.37
CA THR A 63 -14.74 -14.26 5.04
C THR A 63 -14.04 -13.12 4.29
N ILE A 64 -14.04 -13.17 2.96
CA ILE A 64 -13.47 -12.11 2.12
C ILE A 64 -14.30 -10.83 2.26
N HIS A 65 -15.63 -10.96 2.25
CA HIS A 65 -16.53 -9.82 2.40
C HIS A 65 -16.37 -9.11 3.76
N ALA A 66 -16.12 -9.83 4.85
CA ALA A 66 -15.81 -9.23 6.14
C ALA A 66 -14.55 -8.35 6.08
N LEU A 67 -13.49 -8.81 5.38
CA LEU A 67 -12.28 -8.02 5.15
C LEU A 67 -12.56 -6.77 4.30
N GLU A 68 -13.30 -6.92 3.22
CA GLU A 68 -13.66 -5.81 2.32
C GLU A 68 -14.47 -4.75 3.06
N SER A 69 -15.48 -5.16 3.85
CA SER A 69 -16.29 -4.25 4.66
C SER A 69 -15.45 -3.48 5.67
N LYS A 70 -14.51 -4.15 6.36
CA LYS A 70 -13.59 -3.51 7.30
C LYS A 70 -12.68 -2.50 6.60
N LEU A 71 -12.09 -2.85 5.47
CA LEU A 71 -11.19 -1.98 4.71
C LEU A 71 -11.91 -0.73 4.18
N ALA A 72 -13.14 -0.88 3.68
CA ALA A 72 -13.96 0.24 3.22
C ALA A 72 -14.18 1.25 4.36
N LEU A 73 -14.58 0.79 5.55
CA LEU A 73 -14.84 1.65 6.70
C LEU A 73 -13.56 2.32 7.24
N LEU A 74 -12.43 1.62 7.28
CA LEU A 74 -11.16 2.18 7.75
C LEU A 74 -10.59 3.26 6.83
N GLU A 75 -10.71 3.10 5.52
CA GLU A 75 -10.30 4.12 4.53
C GLU A 75 -11.33 5.23 4.35
N GLY A 76 -12.56 5.03 4.82
CA GLY A 76 -13.68 5.96 4.61
C GLY A 76 -14.23 5.90 3.19
N GLY A 77 -14.16 4.73 2.53
CA GLY A 77 -14.71 4.46 1.21
C GLY A 77 -16.11 3.86 1.26
N GLU A 78 -16.79 3.80 0.12
CA GLU A 78 -18.13 3.21 -0.02
C GLU A 78 -18.10 1.69 -0.13
N ALA A 79 -17.04 1.15 -0.75
CA ALA A 79 -16.82 -0.28 -0.94
C ALA A 79 -15.31 -0.58 -1.06
N ALA A 80 -14.96 -1.86 -0.90
CA ALA A 80 -13.62 -2.36 -1.15
C ALA A 80 -13.66 -3.70 -1.88
N LEU A 81 -12.56 -4.01 -2.55
CA LEU A 81 -12.27 -5.28 -3.21
C LEU A 81 -10.97 -5.84 -2.65
N ALA A 82 -11.00 -7.04 -2.10
CA ALA A 82 -9.81 -7.75 -1.66
C ALA A 82 -9.24 -8.65 -2.77
N THR A 83 -7.93 -8.62 -2.95
CA THR A 83 -7.22 -9.34 -4.01
C THR A 83 -6.07 -10.19 -3.48
N ALA A 84 -5.58 -11.13 -4.28
CA ALA A 84 -4.52 -12.09 -3.91
C ALA A 84 -3.18 -11.44 -3.55
N SER A 85 -2.92 -10.21 -4.00
CA SER A 85 -1.68 -9.48 -3.74
C SER A 85 -1.86 -7.98 -4.02
N GLY A 86 -0.93 -7.15 -3.51
CA GLY A 86 -0.91 -5.72 -3.83
C GLY A 86 -0.82 -5.45 -5.34
N MET A 87 -0.06 -6.24 -6.10
CA MET A 87 0.01 -6.09 -7.55
C MET A 87 -1.29 -6.50 -8.25
N ALA A 88 -2.03 -7.48 -7.73
CA ALA A 88 -3.36 -7.79 -8.22
C ALA A 88 -4.32 -6.61 -7.97
N ALA A 89 -4.24 -5.94 -6.80
CA ALA A 89 -5.01 -4.73 -6.52
C ALA A 89 -4.67 -3.60 -7.51
N VAL A 90 -3.38 -3.28 -7.66
CA VAL A 90 -2.90 -2.21 -8.56
C VAL A 90 -3.31 -2.47 -10.00
N SER A 91 -3.05 -3.67 -10.55
CA SER A 91 -3.37 -3.98 -11.95
C SER A 91 -4.88 -4.01 -12.20
N THR A 92 -5.65 -4.63 -11.31
CA THR A 92 -7.12 -4.67 -11.40
C THR A 92 -7.69 -3.24 -11.38
N ALA A 93 -7.24 -2.40 -10.44
CA ALA A 93 -7.72 -1.03 -10.32
C ALA A 93 -7.34 -0.16 -11.53
N ILE A 94 -6.13 -0.27 -12.06
CA ILE A 94 -5.73 0.50 -13.26
C ILE A 94 -6.56 0.07 -14.48
N LEU A 95 -6.71 -1.24 -14.69
CA LEU A 95 -7.47 -1.78 -15.84
C LEU A 95 -8.97 -1.45 -15.79
N GLY A 96 -9.53 -1.14 -14.63
CA GLY A 96 -10.90 -0.66 -14.51
C GLY A 96 -11.14 0.74 -15.13
N TYR A 97 -10.10 1.56 -15.23
CA TYR A 97 -10.19 2.89 -15.85
C TYR A 97 -9.56 2.96 -17.23
N VAL A 98 -8.61 2.07 -17.55
CA VAL A 98 -7.69 2.21 -18.68
C VAL A 98 -7.86 1.06 -19.67
N LYS A 99 -8.12 1.40 -20.93
CA LYS A 99 -8.21 0.49 -22.07
C LYS A 99 -7.24 0.90 -23.18
N ALA A 100 -7.21 0.14 -24.26
CA ALA A 100 -6.40 0.46 -25.44
C ALA A 100 -6.72 1.87 -25.98
N GLY A 101 -5.69 2.66 -26.25
CA GLY A 101 -5.77 4.06 -26.65
C GLY A 101 -5.73 5.07 -25.51
N ASP A 102 -5.87 4.64 -24.27
CA ASP A 102 -5.88 5.52 -23.10
C ASP A 102 -4.45 5.85 -22.58
N HIS A 103 -4.38 6.87 -21.75
CA HIS A 103 -3.15 7.38 -21.15
C HIS A 103 -3.28 7.50 -19.64
N VAL A 104 -2.17 7.24 -18.92
CA VAL A 104 -2.01 7.40 -17.47
C VAL A 104 -0.91 8.43 -17.20
N VAL A 105 -1.16 9.39 -16.31
CA VAL A 105 -0.09 10.20 -15.70
C VAL A 105 0.26 9.58 -14.36
N ALA A 106 1.53 9.26 -14.16
CA ALA A 106 1.99 8.59 -12.95
C ALA A 106 3.18 9.30 -12.31
N ALA A 107 3.25 9.30 -10.99
CA ALA A 107 4.47 9.67 -10.27
C ALA A 107 5.65 8.80 -10.74
N ARG A 108 6.85 9.37 -10.79
CA ARG A 108 8.06 8.61 -11.17
C ARG A 108 8.53 7.68 -10.05
N SER A 109 8.41 8.14 -8.81
CA SER A 109 8.81 7.38 -7.64
C SER A 109 7.69 6.42 -7.23
N LEU A 110 7.74 5.19 -7.74
CA LEU A 110 6.76 4.14 -7.54
C LEU A 110 7.44 2.83 -7.11
N TYR A 111 6.65 1.95 -6.52
CA TYR A 111 7.06 0.55 -6.35
C TYR A 111 7.48 -0.04 -7.71
N GLY A 112 8.63 -0.72 -7.73
CA GLY A 112 9.25 -1.19 -8.98
C GLY A 112 8.36 -2.06 -9.86
N ALA A 113 7.47 -2.89 -9.27
CA ALA A 113 6.56 -3.70 -10.06
C ALA A 113 5.41 -2.87 -10.66
N THR A 114 4.93 -1.84 -9.95
CA THR A 114 3.95 -0.87 -10.48
C THR A 114 4.55 -0.08 -11.64
N TYR A 115 5.78 0.42 -11.46
CA TYR A 115 6.51 1.08 -12.55
C TYR A 115 6.65 0.17 -13.77
N ASN A 116 7.06 -1.10 -13.57
CA ASN A 116 7.18 -2.06 -14.67
C ASN A 116 5.83 -2.39 -15.33
N PHE A 117 4.75 -2.43 -14.55
CA PHE A 117 3.41 -2.63 -15.10
C PHE A 117 3.05 -1.47 -16.04
N LEU A 118 3.14 -0.24 -15.57
CA LEU A 118 2.82 0.97 -16.35
C LEU A 118 3.76 1.15 -17.55
N ASN A 119 5.06 0.92 -17.39
CA ASN A 119 6.07 1.19 -18.43
C ASN A 119 6.22 0.07 -19.45
N LYS A 120 5.98 -1.20 -19.07
CA LYS A 120 6.29 -2.35 -19.96
C LYS A 120 5.08 -3.22 -20.29
N LYS A 121 4.08 -3.33 -19.39
CA LYS A 121 2.94 -4.21 -19.61
C LYS A 121 1.76 -3.46 -20.21
N LEU A 122 1.43 -2.31 -19.67
CA LEU A 122 0.36 -1.46 -20.14
C LEU A 122 0.48 -1.10 -21.64
N PRO A 123 1.69 -0.74 -22.17
CA PRO A 123 1.86 -0.51 -23.62
C PRO A 123 1.56 -1.73 -24.51
N ARG A 124 1.77 -2.94 -24.01
CA ARG A 124 1.39 -4.17 -24.72
C ARG A 124 -0.13 -4.38 -24.80
N MET A 125 -0.88 -3.69 -23.95
CA MET A 125 -2.34 -3.66 -23.94
C MET A 125 -2.89 -2.47 -24.74
N GLY A 126 -1.99 -1.70 -25.39
CA GLY A 126 -2.37 -0.56 -26.24
C GLY A 126 -2.56 0.78 -25.52
N ALA A 127 -2.30 0.86 -24.22
CA ALA A 127 -2.35 2.10 -23.46
C ALA A 127 -0.94 2.65 -23.15
N SER A 128 -0.84 3.90 -22.70
CA SER A 128 0.45 4.57 -22.46
C SER A 128 0.51 5.20 -21.08
N ALA A 129 1.73 5.49 -20.59
CA ALA A 129 1.94 6.21 -19.34
C ALA A 129 3.05 7.25 -19.47
N THR A 130 2.84 8.43 -18.85
CA THR A 130 3.86 9.47 -18.66
C THR A 130 4.22 9.56 -17.18
N PHE A 131 5.54 9.53 -16.88
CA PHE A 131 6.05 9.62 -15.52
C PHE A 131 6.57 11.02 -15.22
N VAL A 132 6.10 11.62 -14.12
CA VAL A 132 6.41 12.99 -13.70
C VAL A 132 7.09 13.03 -12.34
N ASP A 133 7.74 14.16 -12.00
CA ASP A 133 8.25 14.40 -10.65
C ASP A 133 7.08 14.49 -9.67
N SER A 134 7.07 13.62 -8.67
CA SER A 134 5.99 13.48 -7.70
C SER A 134 5.85 14.67 -6.74
N ALA A 135 6.89 15.48 -6.60
CA ALA A 135 6.88 16.63 -5.70
C ALA A 135 6.24 17.89 -6.30
N CYS A 136 5.85 17.88 -7.58
CA CYS A 136 5.35 19.06 -8.30
C CYS A 136 4.00 18.73 -8.95
N VAL A 137 2.93 19.35 -8.46
CA VAL A 137 1.56 19.17 -9.00
C VAL A 137 1.45 19.68 -10.43
N GLU A 138 2.16 20.77 -10.74
CA GLU A 138 2.21 21.38 -12.07
C GLU A 138 2.78 20.42 -13.12
N ASP A 139 3.66 19.49 -12.74
CA ASP A 139 4.19 18.51 -13.68
C ASP A 139 3.15 17.43 -14.02
N PHE A 140 2.28 17.06 -13.06
CA PHE A 140 1.11 16.22 -13.38
C PHE A 140 0.18 16.93 -14.36
N GLU A 141 -0.10 18.23 -14.16
CA GLU A 141 -0.98 18.99 -15.02
C GLU A 141 -0.43 19.11 -16.45
N LYS A 142 0.86 19.45 -16.61
CA LYS A 142 1.53 19.55 -17.93
C LYS A 142 1.56 18.21 -18.69
N ALA A 143 1.56 17.08 -17.98
CA ALA A 143 1.60 15.76 -18.58
C ALA A 143 0.23 15.24 -19.03
N LEU A 144 -0.87 15.92 -18.68
CA LEU A 144 -2.21 15.51 -19.09
C LEU A 144 -2.40 15.61 -20.60
N GLN A 145 -3.02 14.57 -21.17
CA GLN A 145 -3.37 14.45 -22.58
C GLN A 145 -4.89 14.32 -22.73
N PRO A 146 -5.47 14.57 -23.92
CA PRO A 146 -6.93 14.41 -24.14
C PRO A 146 -7.46 13.02 -23.82
N ASN A 147 -6.62 12.00 -23.94
CA ASN A 147 -6.92 10.60 -23.65
C ASN A 147 -6.45 10.14 -22.26
N THR A 148 -6.03 11.06 -21.37
CA THR A 148 -5.68 10.70 -19.99
C THR A 148 -6.95 10.24 -19.25
N ARG A 149 -6.87 9.04 -18.61
CA ARG A 149 -7.98 8.43 -17.88
C ARG A 149 -7.67 8.18 -16.42
N LEU A 150 -6.42 8.37 -15.98
CA LEU A 150 -6.01 8.12 -14.60
C LEU A 150 -4.80 8.96 -14.24
N ILE A 151 -4.79 9.48 -13.01
CA ILE A 151 -3.59 10.00 -12.32
C ILE A 151 -3.26 9.01 -11.21
N TYR A 152 -2.04 8.42 -11.24
CA TYR A 152 -1.57 7.42 -10.28
C TYR A 152 -0.36 7.91 -9.51
N PHE A 153 -0.33 7.73 -8.18
CA PHE A 153 0.80 8.10 -7.34
C PHE A 153 0.88 7.28 -6.05
N GLU A 154 2.06 7.31 -5.40
CA GLU A 154 2.33 6.71 -4.09
C GLU A 154 2.83 7.80 -3.14
N THR A 155 2.38 7.81 -1.88
CA THR A 155 2.90 8.73 -0.88
C THR A 155 2.72 8.19 0.55
N PRO A 156 3.80 8.14 1.37
CA PRO A 156 5.22 8.31 0.98
C PRO A 156 5.68 7.24 -0.02
N SER A 157 6.59 7.59 -0.94
CA SER A 157 7.00 6.71 -2.04
C SER A 157 8.12 5.74 -1.65
N ASN A 158 8.29 4.68 -2.44
CA ASN A 158 9.33 3.67 -2.26
C ASN A 158 10.44 3.84 -3.32
N PRO A 159 11.75 3.91 -2.95
CA PRO A 159 12.30 3.79 -1.59
C PRO A 159 12.66 5.12 -0.92
N VAL A 160 12.61 6.26 -1.60
CA VAL A 160 13.18 7.53 -1.15
C VAL A 160 12.23 8.39 -0.31
N LEU A 161 11.02 7.89 -0.06
CA LEU A 161 10.01 8.49 0.83
C LEU A 161 9.57 9.90 0.41
N GLU A 162 9.51 10.17 -0.91
CA GLU A 162 8.92 11.41 -1.40
C GLU A 162 7.47 11.53 -0.94
N VAL A 163 7.07 12.74 -0.58
CA VAL A 163 5.72 13.04 -0.12
C VAL A 163 5.03 13.94 -1.15
N VAL A 164 3.90 13.48 -1.64
CA VAL A 164 3.03 14.19 -2.60
C VAL A 164 1.89 14.87 -1.82
N ASP A 165 1.51 16.08 -2.17
CA ASP A 165 0.32 16.74 -1.62
C ASP A 165 -0.94 16.08 -2.22
N ILE A 166 -1.57 15.22 -1.42
CA ILE A 166 -2.74 14.44 -1.82
C ILE A 166 -3.91 15.33 -2.22
N ALA A 167 -4.18 16.37 -1.43
CA ALA A 167 -5.31 17.25 -1.67
C ALA A 167 -5.14 18.05 -2.98
N ALA A 168 -3.91 18.44 -3.31
CA ALA A 168 -3.59 19.15 -4.53
C ALA A 168 -3.78 18.27 -5.78
N ILE A 169 -3.27 17.01 -5.76
CA ILE A 169 -3.50 16.06 -6.85
C ILE A 169 -4.98 15.70 -6.99
N ALA A 170 -5.68 15.49 -5.89
CA ALA A 170 -7.13 15.23 -5.91
C ALA A 170 -7.91 16.41 -6.50
N ALA A 171 -7.52 17.66 -6.19
CA ALA A 171 -8.13 18.85 -6.77
C ALA A 171 -7.87 18.95 -8.28
N LEU A 172 -6.65 18.65 -8.74
CA LEU A 172 -6.33 18.60 -10.17
C LEU A 172 -7.20 17.55 -10.88
N GLY A 173 -7.31 16.34 -10.33
CA GLY A 173 -8.15 15.27 -10.89
C GLY A 173 -9.61 15.71 -11.02
N ARG A 174 -10.19 16.31 -9.97
CA ARG A 174 -11.56 16.83 -10.01
C ARG A 174 -11.75 17.92 -11.07
N ALA A 175 -10.82 18.90 -11.14
CA ALA A 175 -10.88 19.99 -12.11
C ALA A 175 -10.83 19.51 -13.57
N ARG A 176 -10.21 18.37 -13.82
CA ARG A 176 -10.05 17.76 -15.15
C ARG A 176 -11.01 16.59 -15.41
N ALA A 177 -11.88 16.25 -14.44
CA ALA A 177 -12.74 15.07 -14.46
C ALA A 177 -11.97 13.76 -14.72
N ILE A 178 -10.74 13.66 -14.17
CA ILE A 178 -9.87 12.49 -14.26
C ILE A 178 -9.78 11.84 -12.86
N PRO A 179 -10.11 10.55 -12.70
CA PRO A 179 -9.96 9.86 -11.43
C PRO A 179 -8.50 9.84 -10.97
N THR A 180 -8.33 9.95 -9.65
CA THR A 180 -7.03 9.84 -8.99
C THR A 180 -6.93 8.56 -8.20
N MET A 181 -5.80 7.90 -8.25
CA MET A 181 -5.54 6.63 -7.54
C MET A 181 -4.23 6.74 -6.76
N LEU A 182 -4.32 6.44 -5.47
CA LEU A 182 -3.18 6.49 -4.56
C LEU A 182 -2.89 5.12 -3.96
N ASP A 183 -1.63 4.68 -4.02
CA ASP A 183 -1.15 3.56 -3.22
C ASP A 183 -0.78 4.04 -1.81
N ASN A 184 -1.62 3.65 -0.83
CA ASN A 184 -1.53 4.05 0.56
C ASN A 184 -0.81 3.01 1.45
N THR A 185 -0.07 2.09 0.84
CA THR A 185 0.56 0.95 1.54
C THR A 185 1.50 1.39 2.65
N PHE A 186 2.31 2.45 2.45
CA PHE A 186 3.32 2.88 3.43
C PHE A 186 2.74 3.59 4.65
N ALA A 187 1.64 4.32 4.47
CA ALA A 187 0.96 5.02 5.55
C ALA A 187 -0.08 4.14 6.25
N SER A 188 -0.79 3.31 5.52
CA SER A 188 -2.01 2.63 5.94
C SER A 188 -3.14 3.61 6.34
N PRO A 189 -4.39 3.17 6.47
CA PRO A 189 -5.49 4.05 6.89
C PRO A 189 -5.32 4.57 8.33
N ALA A 190 -4.40 4.01 9.10
CA ALA A 190 -4.11 4.49 10.46
C ALA A 190 -3.37 5.84 10.46
N LEU A 191 -2.56 6.12 9.44
CA LEU A 191 -1.81 7.37 9.36
C LEU A 191 -2.35 8.34 8.31
N GLN A 192 -3.03 7.85 7.27
CA GLN A 192 -3.47 8.65 6.14
C GLN A 192 -4.74 8.05 5.52
N GLN A 193 -5.73 8.88 5.24
CA GLN A 193 -7.01 8.46 4.63
C GLN A 193 -7.25 9.25 3.32
N PRO A 194 -6.69 8.80 2.19
CA PRO A 194 -6.71 9.53 0.93
C PRO A 194 -8.10 9.86 0.39
N LEU A 195 -9.06 8.94 0.57
CA LEU A 195 -10.43 9.14 0.10
C LEU A 195 -11.09 10.34 0.77
N ARG A 196 -10.80 10.57 2.07
CA ARG A 196 -11.27 11.78 2.79
C ARG A 196 -10.59 13.06 2.32
N MET A 197 -9.45 12.96 1.65
CA MET A 197 -8.73 14.08 1.04
C MET A 197 -9.16 14.32 -0.42
N GLY A 198 -10.08 13.50 -0.93
CA GLY A 198 -10.69 13.65 -2.26
C GLY A 198 -10.05 12.82 -3.36
N VAL A 199 -9.17 11.89 -3.05
CA VAL A 199 -8.71 10.85 -3.99
C VAL A 199 -9.88 9.94 -4.35
N THR A 200 -9.94 9.49 -5.59
CA THR A 200 -11.05 8.65 -6.07
C THR A 200 -10.92 7.20 -5.60
N VAL A 201 -9.69 6.65 -5.63
CA VAL A 201 -9.41 5.25 -5.30
C VAL A 201 -8.14 5.14 -4.47
N SER A 202 -8.22 4.41 -3.36
CA SER A 202 -7.06 3.99 -2.56
C SER A 202 -6.74 2.54 -2.84
N VAL A 203 -5.45 2.21 -3.04
CA VAL A 203 -4.98 0.84 -3.18
C VAL A 203 -3.96 0.49 -2.11
N HIS A 204 -3.91 -0.78 -1.73
CA HIS A 204 -2.98 -1.30 -0.73
C HIS A 204 -2.38 -2.63 -1.13
N SER A 205 -1.13 -2.81 -0.79
CA SER A 205 -0.62 -4.15 -0.49
C SER A 205 -1.01 -4.50 0.95
N ALA A 206 -2.11 -5.24 1.13
CA ALA A 206 -2.56 -5.67 2.45
C ALA A 206 -1.57 -6.63 3.14
N THR A 207 -0.63 -7.19 2.38
CA THR A 207 0.55 -7.95 2.84
C THR A 207 1.37 -7.20 3.91
N LYS A 208 1.34 -5.85 3.90
CA LYS A 208 2.22 -4.97 4.68
C LYS A 208 1.60 -4.65 6.04
N TYR A 209 1.55 -3.38 6.45
CA TYR A 209 1.02 -2.96 7.75
C TYR A 209 -0.39 -3.46 8.08
N LEU A 210 -1.26 -3.64 7.09
CA LEU A 210 -2.61 -4.18 7.32
C LEU A 210 -2.55 -5.59 7.91
N CYS A 211 -1.80 -6.51 7.31
CA CYS A 211 -1.50 -7.82 7.88
C CYS A 211 -0.58 -7.70 9.11
N GLY A 212 0.57 -7.05 8.94
CA GLY A 212 1.51 -6.67 9.99
C GLY A 212 2.36 -7.80 10.59
N HIS A 213 2.18 -9.04 10.17
CA HIS A 213 2.83 -10.20 10.76
C HIS A 213 3.72 -10.99 9.78
N GLY A 214 3.78 -10.56 8.51
CA GLY A 214 4.63 -11.19 7.49
C GLY A 214 4.19 -12.60 7.07
N ASP A 215 2.96 -12.99 7.35
CA ASP A 215 2.44 -14.36 7.23
C ASP A 215 1.33 -14.52 6.17
N ALA A 216 0.79 -13.42 5.61
CA ALA A 216 -0.21 -13.47 4.56
C ALA A 216 0.04 -12.46 3.45
N MET A 217 -0.21 -12.86 2.20
CA MET A 217 -0.29 -11.95 1.07
C MET A 217 -1.73 -11.53 0.80
N GLY A 218 -1.90 -10.27 0.43
CA GLY A 218 -3.16 -9.72 -0.04
C GLY A 218 -3.00 -8.33 -0.63
N GLY A 219 -4.04 -7.87 -1.29
CA GLY A 219 -4.19 -6.51 -1.77
C GLY A 219 -5.59 -6.00 -1.53
N ALA A 220 -5.78 -4.70 -1.65
CA ALA A 220 -7.10 -4.09 -1.54
C ALA A 220 -7.23 -2.90 -2.48
N VAL A 221 -8.43 -2.70 -3.00
CA VAL A 221 -8.86 -1.51 -3.73
C VAL A 221 -10.06 -0.95 -3.01
N ILE A 222 -10.05 0.33 -2.65
CA ILE A 222 -11.14 0.98 -1.93
C ILE A 222 -11.57 2.22 -2.72
N GLY A 223 -12.88 2.42 -2.91
CA GLY A 223 -13.39 3.54 -3.68
C GLY A 223 -14.90 3.58 -3.80
N PRO A 224 -15.43 4.26 -4.85
CA PRO A 224 -16.86 4.31 -5.14
C PRO A 224 -17.44 2.91 -5.38
N ARG A 225 -18.64 2.66 -4.89
CA ARG A 225 -19.31 1.36 -4.98
C ARG A 225 -19.47 0.86 -6.42
N ASP A 226 -19.88 1.74 -7.31
CA ASP A 226 -20.08 1.38 -8.73
C ASP A 226 -18.76 0.98 -9.39
N TYR A 227 -17.66 1.67 -9.04
CA TYR A 227 -16.34 1.31 -9.55
C TYR A 227 -15.86 -0.03 -8.99
N ILE A 228 -16.04 -0.28 -7.70
CA ILE A 228 -15.69 -1.58 -7.09
C ILE A 228 -16.52 -2.71 -7.70
N SER A 229 -17.82 -2.50 -7.94
CA SER A 229 -18.68 -3.45 -8.65
C SER A 229 -18.17 -3.74 -10.06
N LEU A 230 -17.81 -2.70 -10.83
CA LEU A 230 -17.20 -2.85 -12.15
C LEU A 230 -15.93 -3.71 -12.07
N LEU A 231 -15.06 -3.46 -11.11
CA LEU A 231 -13.81 -4.25 -10.95
C LEU A 231 -14.09 -5.72 -10.69
N VAL A 232 -15.11 -6.03 -9.88
CA VAL A 232 -15.51 -7.42 -9.60
C VAL A 232 -15.99 -8.10 -10.89
N HIS A 233 -16.89 -7.46 -11.63
CA HIS A 233 -17.57 -8.07 -12.78
C HIS A 233 -16.69 -8.17 -14.02
N GLU A 234 -15.94 -7.09 -14.33
CA GLU A 234 -15.23 -6.98 -15.60
C GLU A 234 -13.77 -7.42 -15.51
N ILE A 235 -13.17 -7.42 -14.29
CA ILE A 235 -11.75 -7.66 -14.14
C ILE A 235 -11.45 -8.85 -13.22
N LEU A 236 -11.89 -8.81 -11.95
CA LEU A 236 -11.48 -9.81 -10.97
C LEU A 236 -11.95 -11.22 -11.33
N ARG A 237 -13.21 -11.35 -11.73
CA ARG A 237 -13.84 -12.65 -12.10
C ARG A 237 -13.10 -13.34 -13.24
N ASP A 238 -12.59 -12.56 -14.20
CA ASP A 238 -11.96 -13.07 -15.42
C ASP A 238 -10.46 -13.24 -15.30
N PHE A 239 -9.77 -12.28 -14.66
CA PHE A 239 -8.30 -12.34 -14.45
C PHE A 239 -7.90 -13.19 -13.23
N GLY A 240 -8.83 -13.43 -12.30
CA GLY A 240 -8.65 -14.42 -11.23
C GLY A 240 -7.75 -14.01 -10.08
N GLY A 241 -7.50 -12.71 -9.86
CA GLY A 241 -6.67 -12.19 -8.78
C GLY A 241 -7.29 -12.30 -7.37
N VAL A 242 -8.04 -13.36 -7.09
CA VAL A 242 -8.85 -13.55 -5.88
C VAL A 242 -8.03 -13.96 -4.69
N ILE A 243 -8.25 -13.31 -3.55
CA ILE A 243 -7.62 -13.70 -2.27
C ILE A 243 -8.23 -14.98 -1.72
N SER A 244 -7.42 -15.81 -1.05
CA SER A 244 -7.97 -16.96 -0.32
C SER A 244 -8.68 -16.52 0.96
N PRO A 245 -9.77 -17.21 1.38
CA PRO A 245 -10.44 -16.91 2.65
C PRO A 245 -9.50 -16.98 3.85
N PHE A 246 -8.53 -17.89 3.85
CA PHE A 246 -7.55 -18.03 4.91
C PHE A 246 -6.65 -16.77 5.03
N ASN A 247 -6.12 -16.27 3.90
CA ASN A 247 -5.33 -15.03 3.90
C ASN A 247 -6.18 -13.82 4.31
N ALA A 248 -7.42 -13.75 3.85
CA ALA A 248 -8.36 -12.69 4.25
C ALA A 248 -8.58 -12.70 5.76
N TRP A 249 -8.74 -13.86 6.38
CA TRP A 249 -8.89 -14.02 7.82
C TRP A 249 -7.63 -13.59 8.59
N LEU A 250 -6.43 -13.97 8.14
CA LEU A 250 -5.17 -13.53 8.75
C LEU A 250 -5.01 -12.00 8.69
N ILE A 251 -5.39 -11.38 7.57
CA ILE A 251 -5.35 -9.93 7.41
C ILE A 251 -6.39 -9.27 8.34
N LEU A 252 -7.62 -9.77 8.42
CA LEU A 252 -8.64 -9.31 9.38
C LEU A 252 -8.09 -9.31 10.80
N ARG A 253 -7.49 -10.42 11.22
CA ARG A 253 -6.85 -10.56 12.54
C ARG A 253 -5.73 -9.54 12.74
N GLY A 254 -4.90 -9.33 11.74
CA GLY A 254 -3.80 -8.34 11.77
C GLY A 254 -4.30 -6.90 11.92
N ILE A 255 -5.36 -6.53 11.23
CA ILE A 255 -5.95 -5.18 11.27
C ILE A 255 -6.43 -4.81 12.67
N ARG A 256 -6.94 -5.74 13.46
CA ARG A 256 -7.44 -5.47 14.82
C ARG A 256 -6.42 -4.80 15.73
N THR A 257 -5.13 -5.01 15.50
CA THR A 257 -4.04 -4.39 16.27
C THR A 257 -3.32 -3.25 15.51
N LEU A 258 -3.78 -2.87 14.33
CA LEU A 258 -3.15 -1.84 13.51
C LEU A 258 -3.01 -0.51 14.27
N HIS A 259 -4.05 -0.10 14.97
CA HIS A 259 -4.10 1.13 15.77
C HIS A 259 -3.10 1.16 16.95
N LEU A 260 -2.63 0.00 17.40
CA LEU A 260 -1.60 -0.14 18.44
C LEU A 260 -0.20 -0.26 17.82
N ARG A 261 -0.08 -0.99 16.71
CA ARG A 261 1.21 -1.22 16.05
C ARG A 261 1.77 0.04 15.40
N MET A 262 0.93 0.79 14.68
CA MET A 262 1.40 1.96 13.93
C MET A 262 2.04 3.04 14.82
N PRO A 263 1.49 3.44 15.97
CA PRO A 263 2.18 4.35 16.89
C PRO A 263 3.53 3.82 17.38
N ALA A 264 3.63 2.52 17.71
CA ALA A 264 4.89 1.92 18.13
C ALA A 264 5.94 1.93 17.00
N HIS A 265 5.55 1.55 15.78
CA HIS A 265 6.39 1.64 14.59
C HIS A 265 6.91 3.08 14.36
N CYS A 266 6.02 4.08 14.42
CA CYS A 266 6.37 5.48 14.19
C CYS A 266 7.32 6.02 15.27
N ALA A 267 7.06 5.70 16.54
CA ALA A 267 7.91 6.12 17.65
C ALA A 267 9.33 5.58 17.53
N ASN A 268 9.48 4.30 17.16
CA ASN A 268 10.78 3.70 16.90
C ASN A 268 11.48 4.33 15.69
N ALA A 269 10.73 4.52 14.59
CA ALA A 269 11.28 5.09 13.37
C ALA A 269 11.79 6.51 13.56
N ARG A 270 11.12 7.33 14.37
CA ARG A 270 11.57 8.69 14.70
C ARG A 270 12.92 8.66 15.39
N GLN A 271 13.08 7.86 16.45
CA GLN A 271 14.33 7.74 17.19
C GLN A 271 15.48 7.24 16.30
N ILE A 272 15.21 6.23 15.46
CA ILE A 272 16.21 5.68 14.54
C ILE A 272 16.56 6.70 13.44
N ALA A 273 15.61 7.46 12.92
CA ALA A 273 15.86 8.47 11.90
C ALA A 273 16.71 9.63 12.44
N GLU A 274 16.45 10.08 13.69
CA GLU A 274 17.26 11.09 14.39
C GLU A 274 18.68 10.58 14.63
N PHE A 275 18.85 9.35 15.09
CA PHE A 275 20.16 8.71 15.25
C PHE A 275 20.92 8.65 13.92
N LEU A 276 20.29 8.17 12.84
CA LEU A 276 20.91 8.07 11.52
C LEU A 276 21.29 9.44 10.95
N ALA A 277 20.46 10.47 11.16
CA ALA A 277 20.72 11.82 10.69
C ALA A 277 21.92 12.47 11.36
N ALA A 278 22.25 12.05 12.59
CA ALA A 278 23.40 12.53 13.34
C ALA A 278 24.65 11.65 13.21
N HIS A 279 24.54 10.45 12.63
CA HIS A 279 25.61 9.46 12.61
C HIS A 279 26.72 9.83 11.61
N PRO A 280 28.03 9.82 12.01
CA PRO A 280 29.14 10.29 11.17
C PRO A 280 29.34 9.48 9.88
N ASN A 281 28.92 8.21 9.82
CA ASN A 281 29.03 7.32 8.65
C ASN A 281 27.75 7.26 7.80
N VAL A 282 26.79 8.17 8.04
CA VAL A 282 25.61 8.41 7.21
C VAL A 282 25.79 9.73 6.46
N GLU A 283 25.61 9.71 5.14
CA GLU A 283 25.67 10.94 4.33
C GLU A 283 24.35 11.70 4.40
N ARG A 284 23.25 10.96 4.37
CA ARG A 284 21.89 11.53 4.40
C ARG A 284 20.87 10.51 4.89
N ALA A 285 19.94 10.96 5.72
CA ALA A 285 18.76 10.19 6.11
C ALA A 285 17.49 10.78 5.47
N TYR A 286 16.61 9.90 4.98
CA TYR A 286 15.31 10.23 4.39
C TYR A 286 14.23 9.68 5.32
N TYR A 287 13.50 10.57 5.93
CA TYR A 287 12.34 10.27 6.77
C TYR A 287 11.43 11.50 6.83
N PRO A 288 10.13 11.39 6.51
CA PRO A 288 9.25 12.56 6.46
C PRO A 288 9.15 13.33 7.79
N GLY A 289 9.47 12.68 8.93
CA GLY A 289 9.51 13.32 10.26
C GLY A 289 10.72 14.19 10.53
N LEU A 290 11.77 14.15 9.72
CA LEU A 290 12.93 15.02 9.86
C LEU A 290 12.64 16.41 9.28
N LEU A 291 12.96 17.48 10.01
CA LEU A 291 12.65 18.86 9.60
C LEU A 291 13.27 19.27 8.26
N HIS A 292 14.40 18.69 7.89
CA HIS A 292 15.08 18.95 6.62
C HIS A 292 14.55 18.09 5.45
N HIS A 293 13.59 17.21 5.69
CA HIS A 293 12.99 16.43 4.62
C HIS A 293 12.11 17.32 3.73
N ARG A 294 12.31 17.25 2.39
CA ARG A 294 11.61 18.11 1.41
C ARG A 294 10.08 18.09 1.57
N GLY A 295 9.50 16.95 1.97
CA GLY A 295 8.06 16.77 2.14
C GLY A 295 7.57 16.89 3.57
N HIS A 296 8.39 17.37 4.54
CA HIS A 296 8.04 17.40 5.96
C HIS A 296 6.72 18.13 6.23
N GLU A 297 6.57 19.35 5.74
CA GLU A 297 5.37 20.17 5.98
C GLU A 297 4.11 19.58 5.33
N VAL A 298 4.26 18.95 4.16
CA VAL A 298 3.15 18.25 3.50
C VAL A 298 2.76 17.01 4.31
N ALA A 299 3.73 16.19 4.73
CA ALA A 299 3.47 15.02 5.58
C ALA A 299 2.78 15.40 6.89
N LYS A 300 3.28 16.43 7.58
CA LYS A 300 2.72 16.97 8.82
C LYS A 300 1.26 17.43 8.67
N LYS A 301 0.89 17.95 7.49
CA LYS A 301 -0.46 18.43 7.19
C LYS A 301 -1.44 17.27 6.94
N GLN A 302 -0.98 16.19 6.26
CA GLN A 302 -1.88 15.17 5.72
C GLN A 302 -1.82 13.82 6.46
N MET A 303 -0.78 13.58 7.26
CA MET A 303 -0.58 12.34 8.01
C MET A 303 -0.72 12.59 9.52
N SER A 304 -1.22 11.60 10.27
CA SER A 304 -1.27 11.66 11.73
C SER A 304 0.08 11.42 12.40
N ASP A 305 1.00 10.71 11.73
CA ASP A 305 2.42 10.54 12.07
C ASP A 305 3.18 10.18 10.79
N PHE A 306 4.52 10.14 10.83
CA PHE A 306 5.38 10.12 9.65
C PHE A 306 5.71 8.71 9.11
N GLY A 307 5.09 7.66 9.66
CA GLY A 307 5.30 6.28 9.24
C GLY A 307 6.55 5.63 9.82
N ALA A 308 6.85 4.43 9.34
CA ALA A 308 7.95 3.64 9.89
C ALA A 308 8.94 3.13 8.83
N MET A 309 8.92 3.73 7.66
CA MET A 309 9.94 3.52 6.65
C MET A 309 11.02 4.59 6.78
N ILE A 310 12.28 4.19 6.74
CA ILE A 310 13.43 5.07 6.69
C ILE A 310 14.31 4.63 5.54
N SER A 311 14.87 5.58 4.81
CA SER A 311 15.99 5.32 3.92
C SER A 311 17.16 6.20 4.31
N PHE A 312 18.39 5.72 4.11
CA PHE A 312 19.58 6.50 4.35
C PHE A 312 20.70 6.12 3.39
N GLU A 313 21.63 7.03 3.18
CA GLU A 313 22.84 6.81 2.40
C GLU A 313 24.02 6.57 3.31
N ALA A 314 24.54 5.34 3.28
CA ALA A 314 25.75 5.00 4.01
C ALA A 314 26.98 5.54 3.25
N LYS A 315 27.96 6.12 4.00
CA LYS A 315 29.26 6.48 3.44
C LYS A 315 29.97 5.26 2.86
N GLY A 316 30.80 5.47 1.84
CA GLY A 316 31.46 4.39 1.13
C GLY A 316 30.65 3.81 -0.02
N GLY A 317 29.50 4.43 -0.38
CA GLY A 317 28.69 4.08 -1.55
C GLY A 317 28.24 2.62 -1.49
N TYR A 318 28.36 1.89 -2.63
CA TYR A 318 27.89 0.51 -2.74
C TYR A 318 28.45 -0.43 -1.65
N GLN A 319 29.73 -0.32 -1.32
CA GLN A 319 30.34 -1.17 -0.31
C GLN A 319 29.86 -0.82 1.11
N GLY A 320 29.72 0.48 1.41
CA GLY A 320 29.18 0.94 2.70
C GLY A 320 27.74 0.44 2.93
N GLY A 321 26.85 0.67 1.96
CA GLY A 321 25.46 0.19 2.06
C GLY A 321 25.35 -1.33 2.19
N LYS A 322 26.19 -2.07 1.42
CA LYS A 322 26.25 -3.53 1.52
C LYS A 322 26.77 -4.00 2.87
N GLN A 323 27.82 -3.37 3.40
CA GLN A 323 28.41 -3.72 4.72
C GLN A 323 27.41 -3.51 5.84
N VAL A 324 26.67 -2.40 5.85
CA VAL A 324 25.62 -2.17 6.85
C VAL A 324 24.62 -3.32 6.83
N MET A 325 24.08 -3.66 5.64
CA MET A 325 23.13 -4.76 5.50
C MET A 325 23.70 -6.11 5.96
N ASP A 326 24.99 -6.37 5.69
CA ASP A 326 25.63 -7.64 6.05
C ASP A 326 25.96 -7.75 7.55
N ARG A 327 26.17 -6.62 8.25
CA ARG A 327 26.59 -6.57 9.66
C ARG A 327 25.47 -6.51 10.69
N VAL A 328 24.29 -6.06 10.31
CA VAL A 328 23.14 -6.05 11.24
C VAL A 328 22.82 -7.45 11.74
N LYS A 329 22.41 -7.55 12.99
CA LYS A 329 22.11 -8.81 13.70
C LYS A 329 20.62 -8.96 14.04
N LEU A 330 19.95 -7.85 14.33
CA LEU A 330 18.52 -7.82 14.65
C LEU A 330 17.66 -7.55 13.42
N PHE A 331 18.06 -6.59 12.58
CA PHE A 331 17.34 -6.34 11.34
C PHE A 331 17.39 -7.55 10.42
N ALA A 332 16.22 -8.09 10.07
CA ALA A 332 16.15 -9.20 9.12
C ALA A 332 16.42 -8.72 7.67
N ARG A 333 17.32 -9.39 6.98
CA ARG A 333 17.66 -9.13 5.57
C ARG A 333 16.58 -9.70 4.65
N ALA A 334 15.48 -8.98 4.50
CA ALA A 334 14.31 -9.44 3.77
C ALA A 334 13.65 -8.32 2.95
N ALA A 335 13.22 -8.68 1.75
CA ALA A 335 12.55 -7.75 0.83
C ALA A 335 11.06 -7.63 1.13
N SER A 336 10.69 -7.00 2.26
CA SER A 336 9.30 -6.66 2.59
C SER A 336 9.27 -5.38 3.42
N LEU A 337 8.14 -5.08 4.05
CA LEU A 337 7.96 -3.99 5.02
C LEU A 337 6.69 -4.22 5.84
N GLY A 338 6.56 -3.47 6.94
CA GLY A 338 5.34 -3.43 7.73
C GLY A 338 5.11 -4.68 8.61
N ASP A 339 6.11 -5.51 8.77
CA ASP A 339 6.15 -6.61 9.75
C ASP A 339 6.43 -6.04 11.16
N THR A 340 6.02 -6.73 12.20
CA THR A 340 6.40 -6.42 13.59
C THR A 340 7.91 -6.46 13.80
N ARG A 341 8.64 -7.21 12.99
CA ARG A 341 10.12 -7.26 12.96
C ARG A 341 10.69 -6.19 12.05
N SER A 342 11.83 -5.64 12.45
CA SER A 342 12.61 -4.72 11.63
C SER A 342 13.28 -5.41 10.46
N LEU A 343 13.14 -4.83 9.26
CA LEU A 343 13.69 -5.36 8.02
C LEU A 343 14.66 -4.35 7.39
N ILE A 344 15.69 -4.88 6.70
CA ILE A 344 16.68 -4.07 5.99
C ILE A 344 16.88 -4.56 4.56
N VAL A 345 17.02 -3.62 3.63
CA VAL A 345 17.34 -3.88 2.22
C VAL A 345 18.36 -2.85 1.74
N HIS A 346 19.38 -3.30 1.03
CA HIS A 346 20.26 -2.47 0.20
C HIS A 346 19.84 -2.63 -1.26
N PRO A 347 19.04 -1.72 -1.84
CA PRO A 347 18.43 -1.91 -3.16
C PRO A 347 19.42 -2.18 -4.28
N ALA A 348 20.57 -1.50 -4.27
CA ALA A 348 21.59 -1.62 -5.32
C ALA A 348 22.20 -3.03 -5.41
N SER A 349 22.32 -3.78 -4.29
CA SER A 349 22.85 -5.15 -4.29
C SER A 349 21.76 -6.23 -4.34
N THR A 350 20.49 -5.87 -4.16
CA THR A 350 19.38 -6.82 -4.04
C THR A 350 18.28 -6.56 -5.08
N SER A 351 17.22 -5.84 -4.71
CA SER A 351 16.01 -5.67 -5.52
C SER A 351 16.22 -4.95 -6.85
N HIS A 352 17.25 -4.10 -6.96
CA HIS A 352 17.57 -3.32 -8.16
C HIS A 352 18.95 -3.67 -8.75
N ARG A 353 19.51 -4.82 -8.39
CA ARG A 353 20.83 -5.27 -8.86
C ARG A 353 20.92 -5.34 -10.39
N ALA A 354 19.86 -5.76 -11.06
CA ALA A 354 19.81 -5.88 -12.51
C ALA A 354 19.54 -4.54 -13.25
N VAL A 355 19.25 -3.46 -12.52
CA VAL A 355 19.02 -2.13 -13.09
C VAL A 355 20.37 -1.42 -13.24
N PRO A 356 20.68 -0.85 -14.42
CA PRO A 356 21.91 -0.08 -14.61
C PRO A 356 22.05 1.06 -13.59
N PRO A 357 23.26 1.38 -13.10
CA PRO A 357 23.47 2.41 -12.08
C PRO A 357 22.88 3.79 -12.44
N GLN A 358 22.95 4.18 -13.71
CA GLN A 358 22.37 5.44 -14.19
C GLN A 358 20.84 5.45 -14.06
N ASP A 359 20.19 4.34 -14.37
CA ASP A 359 18.72 4.23 -14.30
C ASP A 359 18.25 4.15 -12.84
N ARG A 360 19.04 3.51 -11.95
CA ARG A 360 18.78 3.53 -10.50
C ARG A 360 18.84 4.95 -9.95
N ARG A 361 19.86 5.73 -10.31
CA ARG A 361 20.00 7.13 -9.87
C ARG A 361 18.87 8.02 -10.38
N ALA A 362 18.40 7.78 -11.60
CA ALA A 362 17.27 8.51 -12.16
C ALA A 362 15.96 8.35 -11.39
N ILE A 363 15.83 7.26 -10.60
CA ILE A 363 14.71 7.00 -9.70
C ILE A 363 15.07 7.19 -8.21
N GLY A 364 16.17 7.90 -7.92
CA GLY A 364 16.60 8.23 -6.56
C GLY A 364 17.33 7.11 -5.81
N ILE A 365 17.64 5.98 -6.45
CA ILE A 365 18.35 4.86 -5.82
C ILE A 365 19.85 5.01 -6.08
N THR A 366 20.56 5.58 -5.10
CA THR A 366 22.02 5.66 -5.11
C THR A 366 22.66 4.32 -4.77
N ASP A 367 23.98 4.25 -4.97
CA ASP A 367 24.72 3.02 -4.69
C ASP A 367 24.85 2.74 -3.18
N GLY A 368 24.78 3.76 -2.32
CA GLY A 368 24.85 3.64 -0.85
C GLY A 368 23.50 3.60 -0.14
N LEU A 369 22.38 3.64 -0.88
CA LEU A 369 21.05 3.70 -0.30
C LEU A 369 20.69 2.40 0.41
N VAL A 370 20.35 2.52 1.69
CA VAL A 370 19.78 1.46 2.54
C VAL A 370 18.37 1.83 2.94
N ARG A 371 17.44 0.90 2.86
CA ARG A 371 16.05 1.09 3.31
C ARG A 371 15.75 0.20 4.51
N LEU A 372 15.17 0.79 5.54
CA LEU A 372 14.67 0.13 6.73
C LEU A 372 13.14 0.13 6.73
N SER A 373 12.56 -0.99 7.14
CA SER A 373 11.21 -1.06 7.65
C SER A 373 11.31 -1.30 9.15
N VAL A 374 11.02 -0.27 9.92
CA VAL A 374 11.21 -0.32 11.37
C VAL A 374 10.07 -1.09 12.02
N GLY A 375 10.39 -2.07 12.83
CA GLY A 375 9.46 -2.90 13.59
C GLY A 375 9.05 -2.28 14.94
N ILE A 376 8.56 -3.14 15.82
CA ILE A 376 8.07 -2.74 17.15
C ILE A 376 8.96 -3.28 18.29
N GLU A 377 10.19 -3.68 17.99
CA GLU A 377 11.21 -4.04 18.97
C GLU A 377 11.60 -2.82 19.81
N ALA A 378 12.40 -2.98 20.87
CA ALA A 378 12.93 -1.86 21.61
C ALA A 378 13.84 -1.00 20.71
N ALA A 379 13.55 0.31 20.60
CA ALA A 379 14.32 1.23 19.75
C ALA A 379 15.81 1.26 20.09
N ALA A 380 16.15 1.18 21.39
CA ALA A 380 17.54 1.17 21.85
C ALA A 380 18.35 -0.01 21.29
N ASP A 381 17.73 -1.20 21.20
CA ASP A 381 18.38 -2.40 20.65
C ASP A 381 18.60 -2.25 19.15
N LEU A 382 17.61 -1.71 18.43
CA LEU A 382 17.71 -1.45 16.99
C LEU A 382 18.78 -0.38 16.68
N ILE A 383 18.88 0.66 17.48
CA ILE A 383 19.91 1.70 17.35
C ILE A 383 21.30 1.09 17.61
N ALA A 384 21.46 0.28 18.67
CA ALA A 384 22.74 -0.38 18.95
C ALA A 384 23.16 -1.34 17.81
N ASP A 385 22.20 -2.02 17.18
CA ASP A 385 22.46 -2.89 16.03
C ASP A 385 22.92 -2.10 14.79
N LEU A 386 22.30 -0.95 14.53
CA LEU A 386 22.70 -0.07 13.43
C LEU A 386 24.05 0.60 13.71
N ASP A 387 24.29 1.06 14.95
CA ASP A 387 25.55 1.70 15.34
C ASP A 387 26.74 0.79 15.09
N GLN A 388 26.68 -0.47 15.58
CA GLN A 388 27.76 -1.44 15.36
C GLN A 388 27.92 -1.81 13.88
N ALA A 389 26.84 -1.80 13.09
CA ALA A 389 26.89 -2.10 11.66
C ALA A 389 27.49 -0.95 10.83
N LEU A 390 27.36 0.28 11.32
CA LEU A 390 27.89 1.49 10.68
C LEU A 390 29.35 1.79 11.04
N GLN A 391 30.00 1.01 11.90
CA GLN A 391 31.40 1.17 12.26
C GLN A 391 32.31 0.51 11.19
N PHE A 392 32.71 1.27 10.16
CA PHE A 392 33.64 0.85 9.11
C PHE A 392 34.55 1.98 8.66
#